data_abb05d009868e00b59c387e181873db9
#
_entry.id   abb05d009868e00b59c387e181873db9
#
_cell.length_a   1.000
_cell.length_b   1.000
_cell.length_c   1.000
_cell.angle_alpha   90.00
_cell.angle_beta   90.00
_cell.angle_gamma   90.00
#
_symmetry.space_group_name_H-M   'P 1'
#
loop_
_entity.id
_entity.type
_entity.pdbx_description
1 polymer ?
#
loop_
_entity_poly.entity_id
_entity_poly.type
_entity_poly.pdbx_seq_one_letter_code
_entity_poly.pdbx_strand_id
1 'polypeptide(L)'
;NDVMLIVEQAQDWWWFWGNDELDETTNIHSFDIAEGGQTTYAGSGRINGTVLDQFCLSEFEGEIRVASTTGQWNRWWMADPEPMENHVYILEQTQDSAGNNTLEEVGHLGGIAQNERIWSARFVGEMAYIVTFEQIDPLWVIDLSNSSTPTILGELEVPGVSTYIHPLGGGHLLTIGIGPSNADGTGLDWSKTQLSLFNASNATDPTLESVIGLSPVIDTDDGWSWGYSEATYEHKAFQYWEADGLLAIPMSIQGYYSDTKEIDGRLYYASGYEYISKLMLINAK
;
A
#
# COMPACT_ATOMS: atom_id res chain seq x y z
N ASN A 1 -6.66 5.38 19.78
CA ASN A 1 -7.82 4.89 19.03
C ASN A 1 -8.73 4.14 19.98
N ASP A 2 -9.99 4.50 19.97
CA ASP A 2 -11.01 3.95 20.86
C ASP A 2 -11.81 2.85 20.15
N VAL A 3 -11.40 2.46 18.94
CA VAL A 3 -12.03 1.43 18.11
C VAL A 3 -11.01 0.38 17.66
N MET A 4 -11.40 -0.88 17.73
CA MET A 4 -10.69 -2.02 17.15
C MET A 4 -11.54 -2.61 16.02
N LEU A 5 -10.91 -2.77 14.85
CA LEU A 5 -11.52 -3.41 13.70
C LEU A 5 -10.91 -4.80 13.49
N ILE A 6 -11.75 -5.81 13.31
CA ILE A 6 -11.36 -7.15 12.89
C ILE A 6 -11.99 -7.39 11.53
N VAL A 7 -11.19 -7.79 10.57
CA VAL A 7 -11.61 -8.08 9.20
C VAL A 7 -11.41 -9.56 8.88
N GLU A 8 -12.42 -10.16 8.25
CA GLU A 8 -12.42 -11.53 7.79
C GLU A 8 -12.81 -11.57 6.31
N GLN A 9 -11.92 -12.09 5.48
CA GLN A 9 -12.27 -12.35 4.09
C GLN A 9 -13.24 -13.51 4.03
N ALA A 10 -14.46 -13.27 3.55
CA ALA A 10 -15.49 -14.28 3.40
C ALA A 10 -15.25 -15.06 2.10
N GLN A 11 -14.26 -15.93 2.13
CA GLN A 11 -13.97 -16.84 1.02
C GLN A 11 -14.30 -18.28 1.42
N ASP A 12 -15.20 -18.88 0.66
CA ASP A 12 -15.46 -20.29 0.80
C ASP A 12 -14.42 -21.06 -0.03
N TRP A 13 -13.22 -21.18 0.52
CA TRP A 13 -12.05 -21.83 -0.09
C TRP A 13 -12.33 -23.25 -0.61
N TRP A 14 -13.32 -23.97 -0.02
CA TRP A 14 -13.67 -25.36 -0.35
C TRP A 14 -14.57 -25.52 -1.57
N TRP A 15 -15.28 -24.47 -2.01
CA TRP A 15 -16.19 -24.51 -3.17
C TRP A 15 -15.51 -24.10 -4.49
N PHE A 16 -14.22 -24.10 -4.48
CA PHE A 16 -13.34 -23.65 -5.55
C PHE A 16 -13.55 -24.33 -6.93
N TRP A 17 -14.22 -25.47 -6.98
CA TRP A 17 -14.29 -26.32 -8.17
C TRP A 17 -15.65 -26.33 -8.87
N GLY A 18 -16.60 -25.54 -8.51
CA GLY A 18 -17.93 -25.64 -9.09
C GLY A 18 -18.89 -24.47 -8.91
N ASN A 19 -18.45 -23.34 -8.42
CA ASN A 19 -19.31 -22.18 -8.23
C ASN A 19 -18.82 -21.03 -9.10
N ASP A 20 -19.60 -20.63 -10.08
CA ASP A 20 -19.34 -19.46 -10.94
C ASP A 20 -19.74 -18.14 -10.26
N GLU A 21 -20.32 -18.22 -9.05
CA GLU A 21 -20.80 -17.09 -8.24
C GLU A 21 -19.99 -16.99 -6.94
N LEU A 22 -18.68 -16.69 -7.04
CA LEU A 22 -17.85 -16.36 -5.86
C LEU A 22 -17.90 -14.85 -5.65
N ASP A 23 -18.78 -14.42 -4.78
CA ASP A 23 -18.75 -13.04 -4.29
C ASP A 23 -17.48 -12.82 -3.45
N GLU A 24 -16.57 -11.99 -3.94
CA GLU A 24 -15.44 -11.51 -3.13
C GLU A 24 -15.97 -10.52 -2.11
N THR A 25 -16.05 -10.93 -0.85
CA THR A 25 -16.56 -10.07 0.22
C THR A 25 -15.67 -10.11 1.45
N THR A 26 -15.68 -9.02 2.22
CA THR A 26 -15.00 -8.92 3.51
C THR A 26 -16.00 -8.57 4.60
N ASN A 27 -16.04 -9.37 5.66
CA ASN A 27 -16.77 -9.05 6.89
C ASN A 27 -15.92 -8.15 7.77
N ILE A 28 -16.53 -7.13 8.35
CA ILE A 28 -15.90 -6.17 9.24
C ILE A 28 -16.64 -6.21 10.58
N HIS A 29 -15.88 -6.33 11.66
CA HIS A 29 -16.37 -6.32 13.02
C HIS A 29 -15.74 -5.17 13.78
N SER A 30 -16.56 -4.31 14.37
CA SER A 30 -16.13 -3.17 15.17
C SER A 30 -16.34 -3.42 16.65
N PHE A 31 -15.37 -2.99 17.45
CA PHE A 31 -15.38 -3.04 18.90
C PHE A 31 -14.92 -1.70 19.45
N ASP A 32 -15.71 -1.13 20.36
CA ASP A 32 -15.29 0.04 21.13
C ASP A 32 -14.32 -0.39 22.23
N ILE A 33 -13.26 0.40 22.42
CA ILE A 33 -12.25 0.20 23.46
C ILE A 33 -12.39 1.33 24.48
N ALA A 34 -12.91 1.03 25.65
CA ALA A 34 -13.01 2.00 26.75
C ALA A 34 -11.69 2.16 27.49
N GLU A 35 -11.54 3.26 28.27
CA GLU A 35 -10.47 3.40 29.24
C GLU A 35 -10.35 2.17 30.15
N GLY A 36 -9.14 1.64 30.30
CA GLY A 36 -8.89 0.40 31.05
C GLY A 36 -8.94 -0.87 30.22
N GLY A 37 -9.12 -0.77 28.89
CA GLY A 37 -9.02 -1.88 27.95
C GLY A 37 -10.26 -2.77 27.87
N GLN A 38 -11.40 -2.35 28.43
CA GLN A 38 -12.69 -3.03 28.20
C GLN A 38 -13.10 -2.84 26.75
N THR A 39 -13.42 -3.96 26.08
CA THR A 39 -13.92 -3.98 24.71
C THR A 39 -15.41 -4.32 24.69
N THR A 40 -16.17 -3.56 23.91
CA THR A 40 -17.60 -3.78 23.68
C THR A 40 -17.85 -3.94 22.19
N TYR A 41 -18.60 -4.98 21.82
CA TYR A 41 -19.00 -5.18 20.44
C TYR A 41 -19.88 -4.03 19.95
N ALA A 42 -19.49 -3.39 18.86
CA ALA A 42 -20.13 -2.19 18.32
C ALA A 42 -20.95 -2.45 17.05
N GLY A 43 -20.60 -3.48 16.27
CA GLY A 43 -21.38 -3.86 15.10
C GLY A 43 -20.58 -4.69 14.10
N SER A 44 -21.31 -5.28 13.16
CA SER A 44 -20.71 -5.99 12.02
C SER A 44 -21.38 -5.59 10.72
N GLY A 45 -20.57 -5.51 9.66
CA GLY A 45 -21.01 -5.25 8.30
C GLY A 45 -20.24 -6.08 7.29
N ARG A 46 -20.60 -5.93 6.03
CA ARG A 46 -19.94 -6.62 4.91
C ARG A 46 -19.78 -5.63 3.77
N ILE A 47 -18.62 -5.69 3.13
CA ILE A 47 -18.32 -4.95 1.90
C ILE A 47 -17.92 -5.92 0.80
N ASN A 48 -17.95 -5.46 -0.46
CA ASN A 48 -17.41 -6.20 -1.58
C ASN A 48 -15.89 -6.02 -1.67
N GLY A 49 -15.21 -7.06 -2.15
CA GLY A 49 -13.77 -7.06 -2.36
C GLY A 49 -12.97 -7.52 -1.15
N THR A 50 -11.66 -7.54 -1.34
CA THR A 50 -10.66 -7.93 -0.35
C THR A 50 -9.89 -6.71 0.14
N VAL A 51 -9.65 -6.65 1.45
CA VAL A 51 -8.86 -5.61 2.12
C VAL A 51 -7.40 -6.04 2.13
N LEU A 52 -6.50 -5.19 1.63
CA LEU A 52 -5.07 -5.53 1.50
C LEU A 52 -4.40 -5.65 2.87
N ASP A 53 -4.52 -4.61 3.69
CA ASP A 53 -3.85 -4.51 4.99
C ASP A 53 -4.60 -3.54 5.94
N GLN A 54 -4.02 -3.33 7.12
CA GLN A 54 -4.57 -2.45 8.15
C GLN A 54 -4.67 -0.97 7.73
N PHE A 55 -3.90 -0.50 6.74
CA PHE A 55 -3.93 0.89 6.28
C PHE A 55 -5.07 1.16 5.30
N CYS A 56 -5.66 0.07 4.77
CA CYS A 56 -6.92 0.12 4.03
C CYS A 56 -8.15 0.30 4.96
N LEU A 57 -7.94 0.44 6.28
CA LEU A 57 -8.96 0.62 7.29
C LEU A 57 -8.70 1.88 8.09
N SER A 58 -9.74 2.62 8.43
CA SER A 58 -9.67 3.79 9.30
C SER A 58 -10.97 3.97 10.04
N GLU A 59 -10.89 4.58 11.22
CA GLU A 59 -12.02 5.20 11.91
C GLU A 59 -11.77 6.70 11.96
N PHE A 60 -12.79 7.50 11.69
CA PHE A 60 -12.75 8.95 11.79
C PHE A 60 -14.15 9.50 12.08
N GLU A 61 -14.28 10.24 13.20
CA GLU A 61 -15.54 10.85 13.64
C GLU A 61 -16.72 9.87 13.79
N GLY A 62 -16.42 8.61 14.17
CA GLY A 62 -17.42 7.56 14.37
C GLY A 62 -17.74 6.75 13.11
N GLU A 63 -17.21 7.10 11.96
CA GLU A 63 -17.36 6.36 10.69
C GLU A 63 -16.18 5.44 10.44
N ILE A 64 -16.46 4.24 9.93
CA ILE A 64 -15.46 3.27 9.53
C ILE A 64 -15.26 3.37 8.02
N ARG A 65 -14.01 3.59 7.59
CA ARG A 65 -13.65 3.76 6.20
C ARG A 65 -12.78 2.59 5.75
N VAL A 66 -13.10 2.03 4.59
CA VAL A 66 -12.47 0.81 4.09
C VAL A 66 -12.15 0.94 2.61
N ALA A 67 -10.91 0.63 2.23
CA ALA A 67 -10.52 0.46 0.83
C ALA A 67 -10.40 -1.02 0.50
N SER A 68 -10.97 -1.46 -0.63
CA SER A 68 -10.95 -2.86 -1.07
C SER A 68 -10.79 -2.99 -2.58
N THR A 69 -10.43 -4.18 -3.05
CA THR A 69 -10.35 -4.54 -4.46
C THR A 69 -11.22 -5.76 -4.73
N THR A 70 -12.07 -5.69 -5.76
CA THR A 70 -12.84 -6.82 -6.32
C THR A 70 -12.17 -7.37 -7.58
N GLY A 71 -12.62 -8.52 -8.06
CA GLY A 71 -12.12 -9.13 -9.30
C GLY A 71 -10.72 -9.74 -9.21
N GLN A 72 -10.12 -9.81 -8.00
CA GLN A 72 -8.77 -10.39 -7.82
C GLN A 72 -8.75 -11.92 -8.01
N TRP A 73 -9.87 -12.58 -7.83
CA TRP A 73 -10.00 -14.04 -7.85
C TRP A 73 -10.55 -14.58 -9.14
N ASN A 74 -10.57 -13.76 -10.21
CA ASN A 74 -10.93 -14.21 -11.55
C ASN A 74 -10.15 -15.45 -11.97
N ARG A 75 -10.85 -16.41 -12.58
CA ARG A 75 -10.27 -17.65 -13.05
C ARG A 75 -10.36 -17.74 -14.56
N TRP A 76 -9.33 -18.31 -15.20
CA TRP A 76 -9.26 -18.47 -16.65
C TRP A 76 -10.40 -19.28 -17.26
N TRP A 77 -11.16 -20.02 -16.43
CA TRP A 77 -12.32 -20.82 -16.85
C TRP A 77 -13.66 -20.09 -16.64
N MET A 78 -13.69 -18.92 -16.03
CA MET A 78 -14.88 -18.11 -15.88
C MET A 78 -15.30 -17.59 -17.26
N ALA A 79 -16.58 -17.70 -17.56
CA ALA A 79 -17.09 -17.30 -18.88
C ALA A 79 -17.08 -15.79 -19.09
N ASP A 80 -17.23 -15.03 -18.02
CA ASP A 80 -17.27 -13.56 -18.01
C ASP A 80 -16.69 -13.04 -16.69
N PRO A 81 -15.33 -13.01 -16.56
CA PRO A 81 -14.69 -12.57 -15.34
C PRO A 81 -14.91 -11.07 -15.17
N GLU A 82 -15.34 -10.65 -13.99
CA GLU A 82 -15.42 -9.22 -13.66
C GLU A 82 -14.00 -8.61 -13.64
N PRO A 83 -13.81 -7.41 -14.22
CA PRO A 83 -12.51 -6.73 -14.15
C PRO A 83 -12.17 -6.40 -12.69
N MET A 84 -10.88 -6.34 -12.36
CA MET A 84 -10.48 -5.78 -11.07
C MET A 84 -10.96 -4.34 -10.95
N GLU A 85 -11.50 -4.01 -9.79
CA GLU A 85 -12.00 -2.67 -9.48
C GLU A 85 -11.72 -2.36 -8.01
N ASN A 86 -11.43 -1.09 -7.73
CA ASN A 86 -11.16 -0.66 -6.36
C ASN A 86 -12.28 0.22 -5.84
N HIS A 87 -12.51 0.11 -4.54
CA HIS A 87 -13.62 0.73 -3.85
C HIS A 87 -13.16 1.41 -2.56
N VAL A 88 -13.88 2.48 -2.18
CA VAL A 88 -13.85 3.06 -0.84
C VAL A 88 -15.27 3.02 -0.29
N TYR A 89 -15.43 2.37 0.85
CA TYR A 89 -16.67 2.29 1.62
C TYR A 89 -16.60 3.14 2.86
N ILE A 90 -17.70 3.76 3.22
CA ILE A 90 -17.92 4.44 4.50
C ILE A 90 -19.08 3.75 5.19
N LEU A 91 -18.85 3.27 6.41
CA LEU A 91 -19.79 2.52 7.20
C LEU A 91 -20.07 3.25 8.52
N GLU A 92 -21.33 3.28 8.92
CA GLU A 92 -21.78 3.84 10.20
C GLU A 92 -22.31 2.73 11.10
N GLN A 93 -22.09 2.88 12.41
CA GLN A 93 -22.67 1.98 13.40
C GLN A 93 -24.14 2.30 13.58
N THR A 94 -25.00 1.30 13.37
CA THR A 94 -26.44 1.40 13.51
C THR A 94 -27.03 0.19 14.25
N GLN A 95 -28.36 0.14 14.36
CA GLN A 95 -29.07 -1.04 14.84
C GLN A 95 -30.08 -1.49 13.81
N ASP A 96 -30.09 -2.80 13.55
CA ASP A 96 -31.11 -3.40 12.70
C ASP A 96 -32.52 -3.36 13.36
N SER A 97 -33.53 -3.77 12.61
CA SER A 97 -34.91 -3.79 13.10
C SER A 97 -35.17 -4.73 14.30
N ALA A 98 -34.26 -5.64 14.60
CA ALA A 98 -34.28 -6.54 15.75
C ALA A 98 -33.49 -6.00 16.95
N GLY A 99 -32.82 -4.83 16.78
CA GLY A 99 -31.99 -4.19 17.81
C GLY A 99 -30.57 -4.73 17.88
N ASN A 100 -30.09 -5.47 16.89
CA ASN A 100 -28.69 -5.89 16.80
C ASN A 100 -27.82 -4.76 16.26
N ASN A 101 -26.62 -4.62 16.80
CA ASN A 101 -25.65 -3.66 16.30
C ASN A 101 -25.11 -4.11 14.93
N THR A 102 -25.14 -3.19 13.96
CA THR A 102 -24.70 -3.40 12.58
C THR A 102 -23.78 -2.27 12.14
N LEU A 103 -23.02 -2.53 11.07
CA LEU A 103 -22.33 -1.51 10.28
C LEU A 103 -23.05 -1.41 8.94
N GLU A 104 -23.63 -0.27 8.67
CA GLU A 104 -24.35 -0.03 7.41
C GLU A 104 -23.55 0.92 6.50
N GLU A 105 -23.57 0.67 5.20
CA GLU A 105 -22.96 1.53 4.20
C GLU A 105 -23.73 2.86 4.11
N VAL A 106 -23.03 3.97 4.36
CA VAL A 106 -23.55 5.33 4.21
C VAL A 106 -23.01 6.02 2.98
N GLY A 107 -21.89 5.55 2.47
CA GLY A 107 -21.29 6.04 1.23
C GLY A 107 -20.36 5.03 0.59
N HIS A 108 -20.25 5.13 -0.74
CA HIS A 108 -19.43 4.25 -1.56
C HIS A 108 -18.90 4.98 -2.79
N LEU A 109 -17.64 4.79 -3.08
CA LEU A 109 -16.98 5.14 -4.32
C LEU A 109 -16.39 3.87 -4.93
N GLY A 110 -16.86 3.46 -6.11
CA GLY A 110 -16.32 2.35 -6.90
C GLY A 110 -15.71 2.85 -8.20
N GLY A 111 -15.22 1.92 -9.02
CA GLY A 111 -14.65 2.23 -10.33
C GLY A 111 -13.28 2.89 -10.30
N ILE A 112 -12.56 2.82 -9.18
CA ILE A 112 -11.21 3.38 -9.07
C ILE A 112 -10.24 2.43 -9.78
N ALA A 113 -9.49 2.94 -10.78
CA ALA A 113 -8.42 2.23 -11.48
C ALA A 113 -8.82 0.80 -11.93
N GLN A 114 -9.67 0.70 -12.94
CA GLN A 114 -10.09 -0.60 -13.49
C GLN A 114 -8.89 -1.41 -14.00
N ASN A 115 -8.90 -2.73 -13.74
CA ASN A 115 -7.86 -3.72 -14.02
C ASN A 115 -6.60 -3.59 -13.16
N GLU A 116 -6.60 -2.70 -12.18
CA GLU A 116 -5.53 -2.54 -11.21
C GLU A 116 -5.99 -2.99 -9.83
N ARG A 117 -5.05 -3.36 -8.98
CA ARG A 117 -5.33 -3.62 -7.56
C ARG A 117 -4.68 -2.55 -6.67
N ILE A 118 -5.19 -2.40 -5.47
CA ILE A 118 -4.55 -1.57 -4.43
C ILE A 118 -3.21 -2.20 -4.04
N TRP A 119 -2.17 -1.36 -4.02
CA TRP A 119 -0.84 -1.69 -3.49
C TRP A 119 -0.56 -1.01 -2.16
N SER A 120 -1.12 0.14 -1.92
CA SER A 120 -1.14 0.79 -0.61
C SER A 120 -2.31 1.77 -0.52
N ALA A 121 -2.77 2.00 0.71
CA ALA A 121 -3.77 2.99 1.02
C ALA A 121 -3.41 3.74 2.31
N ARG A 122 -3.92 4.97 2.45
CA ARG A 122 -3.80 5.75 3.67
C ARG A 122 -4.96 6.72 3.82
N PHE A 123 -5.62 6.65 4.94
CA PHE A 123 -6.64 7.62 5.34
C PHE A 123 -6.02 8.68 6.25
N VAL A 124 -6.29 9.96 5.98
CA VAL A 124 -5.75 11.10 6.76
C VAL A 124 -6.81 12.18 6.86
N GLY A 125 -7.41 12.36 8.03
CA GLY A 125 -8.52 13.28 8.20
C GLY A 125 -9.65 12.98 7.21
N GLU A 126 -10.10 13.94 6.46
CA GLU A 126 -11.17 13.82 5.45
C GLU A 126 -10.66 13.30 4.08
N MET A 127 -9.43 12.81 4.01
CA MET A 127 -8.83 12.37 2.73
C MET A 127 -8.45 10.89 2.76
N ALA A 128 -8.54 10.24 1.60
CA ALA A 128 -7.89 8.97 1.34
C ALA A 128 -6.90 9.09 0.18
N TYR A 129 -5.78 8.40 0.34
CA TYR A 129 -4.74 8.26 -0.67
C TYR A 129 -4.63 6.78 -1.01
N ILE A 130 -4.79 6.44 -2.29
CA ILE A 130 -4.74 5.06 -2.76
C ILE A 130 -3.75 4.97 -3.90
N VAL A 131 -2.89 3.97 -3.84
CA VAL A 131 -1.95 3.62 -4.88
C VAL A 131 -2.39 2.31 -5.50
N THR A 132 -2.59 2.33 -6.81
CA THR A 132 -2.90 1.15 -7.62
C THR A 132 -1.78 0.92 -8.62
N PHE A 133 -1.70 -0.22 -9.27
CA PHE A 133 -0.64 -0.51 -10.24
C PHE A 133 -1.03 -1.64 -11.20
N GLU A 134 -0.83 -1.37 -12.50
CA GLU A 134 -0.72 -2.35 -13.57
C GLU A 134 0.64 -2.24 -14.27
N GLN A 135 0.99 -1.08 -14.80
CA GLN A 135 2.27 -0.78 -15.46
C GLN A 135 2.91 0.53 -14.99
N ILE A 136 2.10 1.51 -14.62
CA ILE A 136 2.47 2.80 -14.03
C ILE A 136 1.59 2.94 -12.79
N ASP A 137 2.09 3.62 -11.77
CA ASP A 137 1.47 3.77 -10.46
C ASP A 137 0.68 5.08 -10.37
N PRO A 138 -0.66 5.09 -10.44
CA PRO A 138 -1.42 6.26 -10.08
C PRO A 138 -1.61 6.36 -8.55
N LEU A 139 -1.27 7.54 -8.01
CA LEU A 139 -1.71 7.98 -6.69
C LEU A 139 -3.06 8.68 -6.84
N TRP A 140 -4.11 8.09 -6.28
CA TRP A 140 -5.46 8.64 -6.23
C TRP A 140 -5.64 9.46 -4.95
N VAL A 141 -6.19 10.67 -5.09
CA VAL A 141 -6.56 11.54 -3.96
C VAL A 141 -8.08 11.63 -3.90
N ILE A 142 -8.65 11.18 -2.79
CA ILE A 142 -10.11 11.00 -2.62
C ILE A 142 -10.57 11.85 -1.44
N ASP A 143 -11.62 12.64 -1.68
CA ASP A 143 -12.32 13.44 -0.67
C ASP A 143 -13.39 12.59 0.00
N LEU A 144 -13.35 12.54 1.32
CA LEU A 144 -14.29 11.86 2.20
C LEU A 144 -15.03 12.83 3.13
N SER A 145 -14.92 14.14 2.92
CA SER A 145 -15.57 15.17 3.74
C SER A 145 -17.09 15.07 3.73
N ASN A 146 -17.64 14.53 2.64
CA ASN A 146 -19.04 14.13 2.56
C ASN A 146 -19.13 12.61 2.51
N SER A 147 -19.38 11.98 3.66
CA SER A 147 -19.42 10.53 3.82
C SER A 147 -20.37 9.83 2.85
N SER A 148 -21.49 10.45 2.51
CA SER A 148 -22.49 9.85 1.60
C SER A 148 -22.11 9.91 0.12
N THR A 149 -21.12 10.75 -0.24
CA THR A 149 -20.70 10.94 -1.63
C THR A 149 -19.19 11.16 -1.74
N PRO A 150 -18.37 10.15 -1.41
CA PRO A 150 -16.92 10.24 -1.58
C PRO A 150 -16.57 10.48 -3.07
N THR A 151 -15.56 11.31 -3.34
CA THR A 151 -15.20 11.70 -4.71
C THR A 151 -13.70 11.72 -4.95
N ILE A 152 -13.28 11.33 -6.16
CA ILE A 152 -11.89 11.50 -6.60
C ILE A 152 -11.66 12.99 -6.90
N LEU A 153 -10.65 13.58 -6.29
CA LEU A 153 -10.23 14.97 -6.54
C LEU A 153 -9.08 15.06 -7.52
N GLY A 154 -8.11 14.16 -7.43
CA GLY A 154 -6.93 14.17 -8.28
C GLY A 154 -6.31 12.80 -8.45
N GLU A 155 -5.45 12.74 -9.45
CA GLU A 155 -4.68 11.56 -9.83
C GLU A 155 -3.28 12.02 -10.23
N LEU A 156 -2.25 11.22 -9.89
CA LEU A 156 -0.88 11.47 -10.27
C LEU A 156 -0.18 10.17 -10.64
N GLU A 157 0.16 10.01 -11.91
CA GLU A 157 0.98 8.90 -12.39
C GLU A 157 2.44 9.08 -11.96
N VAL A 158 3.05 8.03 -11.40
CA VAL A 158 4.43 8.05 -10.96
C VAL A 158 5.19 6.79 -11.38
N PRO A 159 6.51 6.87 -11.61
CA PRO A 159 7.32 5.70 -11.93
C PRO A 159 7.46 4.74 -10.74
N GLY A 160 7.29 3.42 -10.99
CA GLY A 160 7.38 2.40 -9.95
C GLY A 160 6.08 2.20 -9.19
N VAL A 161 6.12 1.65 -7.97
CA VAL A 161 4.96 1.44 -7.11
C VAL A 161 5.27 1.76 -5.65
N SER A 162 4.38 2.51 -5.00
CA SER A 162 4.45 2.77 -3.56
C SER A 162 3.69 1.70 -2.79
N THR A 163 4.40 0.94 -1.95
CA THR A 163 3.83 -0.15 -1.15
C THR A 163 3.46 0.27 0.27
N TYR A 164 3.94 1.44 0.72
CA TYR A 164 3.59 2.05 2.00
C TYR A 164 3.58 3.57 1.89
N ILE A 165 2.57 4.20 2.49
CA ILE A 165 2.36 5.66 2.52
C ILE A 165 2.49 6.16 3.96
N HIS A 166 3.39 7.11 4.19
CA HIS A 166 3.58 7.79 5.47
C HIS A 166 3.22 9.28 5.35
N PRO A 167 2.14 9.75 6.02
CA PRO A 167 1.79 11.16 5.99
C PRO A 167 2.79 12.01 6.79
N LEU A 168 3.27 13.12 6.20
CA LEU A 168 4.17 14.08 6.86
C LEU A 168 3.43 15.31 7.42
N GLY A 169 2.11 15.41 7.21
CA GLY A 169 1.34 16.61 7.50
C GLY A 169 1.37 17.64 6.36
N GLY A 170 0.42 18.60 6.42
CA GLY A 170 0.31 19.65 5.38
C GLY A 170 0.03 19.14 3.96
N GLY A 171 -0.49 17.92 3.81
CA GLY A 171 -0.74 17.30 2.51
C GLY A 171 0.49 16.62 1.89
N HIS A 172 1.62 16.53 2.59
CA HIS A 172 2.79 15.82 2.09
C HIS A 172 2.75 14.34 2.49
N LEU A 173 3.18 13.49 1.56
CA LEU A 173 3.24 12.04 1.75
C LEU A 173 4.65 11.54 1.39
N LEU A 174 5.28 10.83 2.31
CA LEU A 174 6.53 10.11 2.07
C LEU A 174 6.20 8.63 1.85
N THR A 175 6.62 8.07 0.73
CA THR A 175 6.34 6.67 0.42
C THR A 175 7.60 5.86 0.22
N ILE A 176 7.49 4.56 0.44
CA ILE A 176 8.50 3.58 0.06
C ILE A 176 7.87 2.52 -0.82
N GLY A 177 8.64 2.02 -1.76
CA GLY A 177 8.17 0.98 -2.67
C GLY A 177 9.25 0.48 -3.61
N ILE A 178 8.84 0.07 -4.81
CA ILE A 178 9.67 -0.59 -5.81
C ILE A 178 9.82 0.35 -7.01
N GLY A 179 11.05 0.56 -7.45
CA GLY A 179 11.35 1.42 -8.58
C GLY A 179 10.99 0.78 -9.93
N PRO A 180 10.92 1.59 -11.01
CA PRO A 180 10.59 1.12 -12.34
C PRO A 180 11.72 0.28 -12.96
N SER A 181 11.35 -0.69 -13.81
CA SER A 181 12.30 -1.49 -14.57
C SER A 181 12.77 -0.76 -15.84
N ASN A 182 11.90 0.03 -16.44
CA ASN A 182 12.15 0.70 -17.70
C ASN A 182 12.45 2.20 -17.52
N ALA A 183 13.15 2.78 -18.48
CA ALA A 183 13.50 4.20 -18.47
C ALA A 183 12.29 5.14 -18.67
N ASP A 184 11.21 4.63 -19.24
CA ASP A 184 9.93 5.34 -19.38
C ASP A 184 9.06 5.31 -18.12
N GLY A 185 9.54 4.68 -17.04
CA GLY A 185 8.83 4.58 -15.77
C GLY A 185 7.94 3.35 -15.61
N THR A 186 7.82 2.52 -16.65
CA THR A 186 6.96 1.33 -16.63
C THR A 186 7.61 0.09 -16.02
N GLY A 187 6.78 -0.86 -15.59
CA GLY A 187 7.20 -2.13 -15.00
C GLY A 187 7.86 -1.96 -13.62
N LEU A 188 8.15 -3.06 -12.95
CA LEU A 188 8.78 -3.06 -11.62
C LEU A 188 10.12 -3.78 -11.65
N ASP A 189 11.12 -3.17 -11.04
CA ASP A 189 12.41 -3.79 -10.75
C ASP A 189 12.51 -4.07 -9.24
N TRP A 190 12.24 -5.29 -8.84
CA TRP A 190 12.24 -5.73 -7.45
C TRP A 190 13.61 -5.60 -6.76
N SER A 191 14.67 -5.31 -7.52
CA SER A 191 16.00 -4.98 -6.98
C SER A 191 16.15 -3.50 -6.62
N LYS A 192 15.16 -2.66 -6.93
CA LYS A 192 15.19 -1.21 -6.71
C LYS A 192 14.19 -0.80 -5.65
N THR A 193 14.66 -0.53 -4.46
CA THR A 193 13.87 0.18 -3.44
C THR A 193 13.84 1.67 -3.77
N GLN A 194 12.67 2.29 -3.70
CA GLN A 194 12.45 3.70 -4.05
C GLN A 194 11.73 4.41 -2.90
N LEU A 195 12.16 5.63 -2.61
CA LEU A 195 11.40 6.59 -1.82
C LEU A 195 10.86 7.67 -2.72
N SER A 196 9.62 8.10 -2.49
CA SER A 196 9.00 9.21 -3.20
C SER A 196 8.37 10.18 -2.23
N LEU A 197 8.50 11.47 -2.52
CA LEU A 197 7.86 12.55 -1.77
C LEU A 197 6.81 13.19 -2.66
N PHE A 198 5.56 13.16 -2.19
CA PHE A 198 4.42 13.76 -2.86
C PHE A 198 3.92 14.98 -2.11
N ASN A 199 3.43 15.94 -2.87
CA ASN A 199 2.68 17.06 -2.36
C ASN A 199 1.25 17.00 -2.88
N ALA A 200 0.32 16.63 -2.01
CA ALA A 200 -1.11 16.61 -2.23
C ALA A 200 -1.84 17.71 -1.45
N SER A 201 -1.14 18.80 -1.08
CA SER A 201 -1.77 19.97 -0.45
C SER A 201 -2.80 20.64 -1.35
N ASN A 202 -2.58 20.58 -2.67
CA ASN A 202 -3.62 20.79 -3.68
C ASN A 202 -4.14 19.42 -4.14
N ALA A 203 -5.21 18.95 -3.53
CA ALA A 203 -5.76 17.62 -3.77
C ALA A 203 -6.23 17.39 -5.22
N THR A 204 -6.53 18.44 -5.97
CA THR A 204 -6.95 18.36 -7.38
C THR A 204 -5.79 18.36 -8.37
N ASP A 205 -4.58 18.65 -7.91
CA ASP A 205 -3.35 18.69 -8.73
C ASP A 205 -2.15 18.25 -7.87
N PRO A 206 -2.13 16.97 -7.42
CA PRO A 206 -1.02 16.44 -6.63
C PRO A 206 0.25 16.39 -7.49
N THR A 207 1.42 16.56 -6.85
CA THR A 207 2.71 16.59 -7.54
C THR A 207 3.73 15.67 -6.88
N LEU A 208 4.64 15.12 -7.70
CA LEU A 208 5.82 14.40 -7.25
C LEU A 208 6.98 15.39 -7.05
N GLU A 209 7.40 15.61 -5.80
CA GLU A 209 8.47 16.57 -5.49
C GLU A 209 9.87 15.95 -5.59
N SER A 210 10.00 14.69 -5.19
CA SER A 210 11.30 14.01 -5.19
C SER A 210 11.15 12.49 -5.29
N VAL A 211 12.12 11.88 -5.95
CA VAL A 211 12.30 10.41 -6.01
C VAL A 211 13.75 10.07 -5.71
N ILE A 212 13.96 9.11 -4.80
CA ILE A 212 15.29 8.63 -4.44
C ILE A 212 15.32 7.11 -4.58
N GLY A 213 16.15 6.60 -5.49
CA GLY A 213 16.48 5.19 -5.55
C GLY A 213 17.48 4.82 -4.45
N LEU A 214 17.18 3.78 -3.69
CA LEU A 214 17.99 3.32 -2.57
C LEU A 214 18.79 2.06 -2.88
N SER A 215 18.71 1.56 -4.10
CA SER A 215 19.44 0.36 -4.51
C SER A 215 20.93 0.66 -4.54
N PRO A 216 21.72 0.06 -3.66
CA PRO A 216 23.14 0.22 -3.71
C PRO A 216 23.70 -0.62 -4.86
N VAL A 217 24.52 -0.02 -5.64
CA VAL A 217 25.32 -0.70 -6.65
C VAL A 217 26.54 -1.30 -5.94
N ILE A 218 26.73 -2.61 -6.06
CA ILE A 218 28.07 -3.18 -5.88
C ILE A 218 28.80 -2.79 -7.17
N ASP A 219 29.77 -1.90 -7.03
CA ASP A 219 30.55 -1.37 -8.15
C ASP A 219 31.51 -2.47 -8.64
N THR A 220 31.08 -3.18 -9.69
CA THR A 220 31.90 -4.22 -10.34
C THR A 220 31.67 -4.16 -11.85
N ASP A 221 32.74 -4.30 -12.63
CA ASP A 221 32.67 -4.24 -14.09
C ASP A 221 31.83 -5.39 -14.70
N ASP A 222 31.73 -6.55 -14.01
CA ASP A 222 31.05 -7.76 -14.48
C ASP A 222 30.17 -8.42 -13.39
N GLY A 223 29.64 -7.64 -12.45
CA GLY A 223 28.82 -8.14 -11.36
C GLY A 223 27.34 -7.85 -11.50
N TRP A 224 26.55 -8.42 -10.61
CA TRP A 224 25.16 -8.04 -10.38
C TRP A 224 24.93 -7.75 -8.90
N SER A 225 24.03 -6.82 -8.64
CA SER A 225 23.60 -6.53 -7.28
C SER A 225 22.08 -6.51 -7.21
N TRP A 226 21.54 -6.94 -6.06
CA TRP A 226 20.14 -6.91 -5.74
C TRP A 226 19.99 -6.38 -4.32
N GLY A 227 19.09 -5.43 -4.13
CA GLY A 227 18.86 -4.83 -2.82
C GLY A 227 17.39 -4.62 -2.56
N TYR A 228 16.99 -4.82 -1.31
CA TYR A 228 15.62 -4.56 -0.87
C TYR A 228 15.60 -4.01 0.55
N SER A 229 14.50 -3.39 0.91
CA SER A 229 14.20 -2.98 2.27
C SER A 229 13.01 -3.75 2.82
N GLU A 230 13.09 -4.23 4.06
CA GLU A 230 11.93 -4.77 4.77
C GLU A 230 10.79 -3.74 4.88
N ALA A 231 11.11 -2.45 4.89
CA ALA A 231 10.13 -1.38 4.96
C ALA A 231 9.17 -1.33 3.75
N THR A 232 9.45 -2.05 2.65
CA THR A 232 8.54 -2.16 1.50
C THR A 232 7.35 -3.10 1.75
N TYR A 233 7.40 -3.96 2.77
CA TYR A 233 6.33 -4.90 3.12
C TYR A 233 6.03 -4.99 4.62
N GLU A 234 6.93 -4.49 5.48
CA GLU A 234 6.74 -4.42 6.93
C GLU A 234 6.85 -2.96 7.39
N HIS A 235 5.70 -2.31 7.59
CA HIS A 235 5.65 -0.89 7.95
C HIS A 235 6.42 -0.54 9.25
N LYS A 236 6.59 -1.50 10.17
CA LYS A 236 7.38 -1.28 11.39
C LYS A 236 8.87 -1.12 11.12
N ALA A 237 9.34 -1.52 9.95
CA ALA A 237 10.71 -1.27 9.51
C ALA A 237 10.90 0.15 8.93
N PHE A 238 9.80 0.88 8.67
CA PHE A 238 9.81 2.28 8.25
C PHE A 238 9.73 3.18 9.50
N GLN A 239 10.86 3.66 9.98
CA GLN A 239 10.93 4.46 11.20
C GLN A 239 11.19 5.92 10.86
N TYR A 240 10.15 6.74 10.94
CA TYR A 240 10.23 8.18 10.71
C TYR A 240 10.18 8.95 12.04
N TRP A 241 11.17 9.81 12.24
CA TRP A 241 11.25 10.71 13.38
C TRP A 241 10.88 12.14 12.95
N GLU A 242 9.65 12.52 13.19
CA GLU A 242 9.06 13.77 12.70
C GLU A 242 9.82 15.02 13.19
N ALA A 243 10.21 15.06 14.46
CA ALA A 243 10.89 16.23 15.05
C ALA A 243 12.18 16.62 14.32
N ASP A 244 12.92 15.63 13.82
CA ASP A 244 14.18 15.85 13.08
C ASP A 244 14.02 15.68 11.57
N GLY A 245 12.86 15.19 11.08
CA GLY A 245 12.64 14.80 9.70
C GLY A 245 13.55 13.67 9.26
N LEU A 246 13.85 12.76 10.16
CA LEU A 246 14.79 11.66 9.94
C LEU A 246 14.06 10.35 9.70
N LEU A 247 14.29 9.74 8.55
CA LEU A 247 13.85 8.40 8.22
C LEU A 247 14.99 7.40 8.43
N ALA A 248 14.71 6.30 9.12
CA ALA A 248 15.61 5.16 9.27
C ALA A 248 14.94 3.90 8.70
N ILE A 249 15.59 3.24 7.74
CA ILE A 249 15.13 2.00 7.11
C ILE A 249 16.26 0.98 6.99
N PRO A 250 15.99 -0.32 7.22
CA PRO A 250 16.96 -1.38 6.98
C PRO A 250 17.10 -1.62 5.48
N MET A 251 18.31 -1.90 5.02
CA MET A 251 18.60 -2.33 3.65
C MET A 251 19.42 -3.61 3.66
N SER A 252 18.98 -4.60 2.91
CA SER A 252 19.71 -5.83 2.63
C SER A 252 20.18 -5.83 1.18
N ILE A 253 21.46 -6.08 0.97
CA ILE A 253 22.09 -6.04 -0.34
C ILE A 253 22.83 -7.35 -0.51
N GLN A 254 22.67 -7.97 -1.65
CA GLN A 254 23.46 -9.11 -2.07
C GLN A 254 23.93 -8.90 -3.50
N GLY A 255 25.13 -9.35 -3.78
CA GLY A 255 25.69 -9.22 -5.11
C GLY A 255 26.77 -10.23 -5.36
N TYR A 256 27.09 -10.38 -6.62
CA TYR A 256 28.24 -11.13 -7.09
C TYR A 256 29.21 -10.13 -7.68
N TYR A 257 30.45 -10.19 -7.22
CA TYR A 257 31.54 -9.40 -7.81
C TYR A 257 32.52 -10.29 -8.56
N SER A 258 33.05 -9.77 -9.63
CA SER A 258 34.18 -10.33 -10.35
C SER A 258 35.20 -9.20 -10.55
N ASP A 259 36.38 -9.35 -10.01
CA ASP A 259 37.43 -8.34 -10.05
C ASP A 259 38.72 -8.97 -10.63
N THR A 260 39.40 -8.22 -11.45
CA THR A 260 40.69 -8.61 -12.02
C THR A 260 41.74 -7.61 -11.56
N LYS A 261 42.70 -8.06 -10.74
CA LYS A 261 43.81 -7.23 -10.26
C LYS A 261 45.11 -7.68 -10.86
N GLU A 262 45.88 -6.71 -11.37
CA GLU A 262 47.28 -6.95 -11.78
C GLU A 262 48.20 -6.67 -10.60
N ILE A 263 48.96 -7.70 -10.18
CA ILE A 263 49.95 -7.62 -9.12
C ILE A 263 51.25 -8.17 -9.69
N ASP A 264 52.30 -7.37 -9.72
CA ASP A 264 53.64 -7.73 -10.24
C ASP A 264 53.61 -8.30 -11.67
N GLY A 265 52.78 -7.69 -12.56
CA GLY A 265 52.63 -8.10 -13.95
C GLY A 265 51.85 -9.41 -14.16
N ARG A 266 51.14 -9.90 -13.11
CA ARG A 266 50.28 -11.06 -13.22
C ARG A 266 48.83 -10.67 -12.92
N LEU A 267 47.90 -11.19 -13.72
CA LEU A 267 46.45 -11.02 -13.52
C LEU A 267 45.96 -12.05 -12.52
N TYR A 268 45.30 -11.55 -11.50
CA TYR A 268 44.57 -12.34 -10.50
C TYR A 268 43.09 -12.10 -10.64
N TYR A 269 42.33 -13.17 -10.75
CA TYR A 269 40.87 -13.13 -10.80
C TYR A 269 40.35 -13.43 -9.39
N ALA A 270 39.53 -12.52 -8.88
CA ALA A 270 38.80 -12.71 -7.64
C ALA A 270 37.29 -12.58 -7.93
N SER A 271 36.52 -13.55 -7.49
CA SER A 271 35.07 -13.46 -7.58
C SER A 271 34.43 -14.04 -6.34
N GLY A 272 33.27 -13.56 -5.99
CA GLY A 272 32.53 -14.03 -4.82
C GLY A 272 31.17 -13.38 -4.64
N TYR A 273 30.47 -13.83 -3.62
CA TYR A 273 29.20 -13.22 -3.20
C TYR A 273 29.47 -12.29 -2.04
N GLU A 274 28.82 -11.14 -2.07
CA GLU A 274 28.82 -10.18 -0.96
C GLU A 274 27.40 -10.02 -0.43
N TYR A 275 27.28 -9.97 0.91
CA TYR A 275 26.03 -9.73 1.62
C TYR A 275 26.25 -8.57 2.59
N ILE A 276 25.51 -7.51 2.40
CA ILE A 276 25.57 -6.30 3.21
C ILE A 276 24.21 -6.05 3.83
N SER A 277 24.17 -5.86 5.15
CA SER A 277 23.00 -5.32 5.84
C SER A 277 23.38 -3.99 6.47
N LYS A 278 22.58 -2.97 6.23
CA LYS A 278 22.82 -1.63 6.78
C LYS A 278 21.53 -0.92 7.14
N LEU A 279 21.62 0.02 8.08
CA LEU A 279 20.58 0.98 8.36
C LEU A 279 20.85 2.24 7.53
N MET A 280 19.91 2.60 6.69
CA MET A 280 19.94 3.86 5.95
C MET A 280 19.30 4.96 6.81
N LEU A 281 19.99 6.09 6.96
CA LEU A 281 19.47 7.29 7.59
C LEU A 281 19.30 8.36 6.51
N ILE A 282 18.09 8.85 6.34
CA ILE A 282 17.71 9.74 5.25
C ILE A 282 17.05 10.97 5.86
N ASN A 283 17.52 12.17 5.46
CA ASN A 283 16.88 13.41 5.84
C ASN A 283 15.73 13.69 4.87
N ALA A 284 14.51 13.73 5.39
CA ALA A 284 13.27 13.97 4.65
C ALA A 284 12.65 15.35 5.00
N LYS A 285 13.53 16.35 5.27
CA LYS A 285 13.15 17.77 5.44
C LYS A 285 13.29 18.51 4.14
#